data_889f00b63230185b59cb455a151c9d91
#
_entry.id   889f00b63230185b59cb455a151c9d91
#
_cell.length_a   1.000
_cell.length_b   1.000
_cell.length_c   1.000
_cell.angle_alpha   90.00
_cell.angle_beta   90.00
_cell.angle_gamma   90.00
#
_symmetry.space_group_name_H-M   'P 1'
#
loop_
_entity.id
_entity.type
_entity.pdbx_description
1 polymer ?
#
loop_
_entity_poly.entity_id
_entity_poly.type
_entity_poly.pdbx_seq_one_letter_code
_entity_poly.pdbx_strand_id
1 'polypeptide(L)'
;LKTTRKREPAVDPVELEVFRQLLESTAAEMGTVLRKTSFSANIKERRDYSCAVYDAQGETIAMGDHMPVHLGAMPLSVREAIQSFQIQPGDVVLLNDPFRGGTHLPDITAVAGVFFDNAPRPEYFVASRAHHADVGGMSPGSMPLAKEIYQEGLRIPPIRLIREGVLDRPLLDLILANVRTPREREGDLMAQLMALKRGEARLREMAARYGLPRCRQLNAALKDYSERMMRAELRRMPVGRFEFEDYLDGGLTVKVAVTLRQGSAIVDFTGSSPQADAPVNANYAIALSASMYVFRCLIEEDVPYTEGLVRPIRVIAPLGTVVNAREPAAMAAGNVETSQRITDVVLGALAQAAPGRIPAASAGTMSNISFGGTNPGGQRFAYYETIAGGHGASAVRDGASGTHSHMTNSWNTPIEAFEHIYPVRVRRYSLRRGSGGHGKHRGGDGIVRELEFLTAAEFTLLADRRERGPYGLSGAEAGQTGAAQRIRGRQTVTLPGRTRLELEPGDRLRIETPGGGGWG
;
A
#
# COMPACT_ATOMS: atom_id res chain seq x y z
N LEU A 1 -12.78 15.25 -52.95
CA LEU A 1 -12.21 13.96 -52.51
C LEU A 1 -12.70 13.67 -51.10
N LYS A 2 -13.75 12.83 -50.96
CA LYS A 2 -14.22 12.31 -49.66
C LYS A 2 -13.20 11.27 -49.19
N THR A 3 -12.36 11.62 -48.25
CA THR A 3 -11.53 10.67 -47.52
C THR A 3 -12.44 9.75 -46.72
N THR A 4 -12.68 8.56 -47.23
CA THR A 4 -13.28 7.46 -46.47
C THR A 4 -12.33 7.15 -45.29
N ARG A 5 -12.68 7.62 -44.09
CA ARG A 5 -12.09 7.08 -42.87
C ARG A 5 -12.31 5.56 -42.89
N LYS A 6 -11.25 4.79 -43.11
CA LYS A 6 -11.28 3.34 -42.88
C LYS A 6 -11.75 3.17 -41.43
N ARG A 7 -12.89 2.51 -41.22
CA ARG A 7 -13.30 2.08 -39.87
C ARG A 7 -12.16 1.22 -39.32
N GLU A 8 -11.59 1.64 -38.24
CA GLU A 8 -10.64 0.80 -37.52
C GLU A 8 -11.31 -0.54 -37.20
N PRO A 9 -10.61 -1.67 -37.34
CA PRO A 9 -11.18 -2.98 -37.08
C PRO A 9 -11.65 -3.03 -35.60
N ALA A 10 -12.83 -3.61 -35.41
CA ALA A 10 -13.37 -3.81 -34.07
C ALA A 10 -12.35 -4.60 -33.22
N VAL A 11 -12.29 -4.31 -31.91
CA VAL A 11 -11.42 -5.04 -30.98
C VAL A 11 -12.03 -6.42 -30.75
N ASP A 12 -11.27 -7.46 -31.10
CA ASP A 12 -11.62 -8.85 -30.80
C ASP A 12 -11.47 -9.10 -29.30
N PRO A 13 -12.47 -9.66 -28.60
CA PRO A 13 -12.38 -9.99 -27.18
C PRO A 13 -11.22 -10.92 -26.82
N VAL A 14 -10.87 -11.88 -27.69
CA VAL A 14 -9.73 -12.80 -27.45
C VAL A 14 -8.41 -12.04 -27.54
N GLU A 15 -8.26 -11.19 -28.56
CA GLU A 15 -7.08 -10.34 -28.69
C GLU A 15 -6.94 -9.40 -27.49
N LEU A 16 -8.04 -8.80 -27.03
CA LEU A 16 -8.05 -7.91 -25.86
C LEU A 16 -7.60 -8.64 -24.59
N GLU A 17 -8.06 -9.87 -24.39
CA GLU A 17 -7.67 -10.70 -23.24
C GLU A 17 -6.18 -11.09 -23.31
N VAL A 18 -5.68 -11.51 -24.45
CA VAL A 18 -4.25 -11.81 -24.64
C VAL A 18 -3.40 -10.56 -24.38
N PHE A 19 -3.85 -9.42 -24.86
CA PHE A 19 -3.15 -8.15 -24.65
C PHE A 19 -3.15 -7.72 -23.16
N ARG A 20 -4.27 -7.91 -22.44
CA ARG A 20 -4.38 -7.73 -21.00
C ARG A 20 -3.32 -8.56 -20.27
N GLN A 21 -3.28 -9.86 -20.55
CA GLN A 21 -2.34 -10.79 -19.90
C GLN A 21 -0.87 -10.41 -20.17
N LEU A 22 -0.53 -9.91 -21.34
CA LEU A 22 0.81 -9.43 -21.66
C LEU A 22 1.20 -8.21 -20.83
N LEU A 23 0.28 -7.26 -20.62
CA LEU A 23 0.52 -6.07 -19.80
C LEU A 23 0.67 -6.44 -18.30
N GLU A 24 -0.22 -7.28 -17.77
CA GLU A 24 -0.16 -7.78 -16.39
C GLU A 24 1.11 -8.58 -16.15
N SER A 25 1.49 -9.47 -17.10
CA SER A 25 2.76 -10.19 -17.06
C SER A 25 3.96 -9.25 -17.06
N THR A 26 3.89 -8.12 -17.79
CA THR A 26 4.95 -7.10 -17.77
C THR A 26 5.15 -6.55 -16.37
N ALA A 27 4.06 -6.15 -15.69
CA ALA A 27 4.13 -5.65 -14.31
C ALA A 27 4.62 -6.73 -13.33
N ALA A 28 4.18 -7.98 -13.49
CA ALA A 28 4.61 -9.10 -12.67
C ALA A 28 6.10 -9.45 -12.87
N GLU A 29 6.61 -9.38 -14.09
CA GLU A 29 8.03 -9.58 -14.40
C GLU A 29 8.89 -8.46 -13.81
N MET A 30 8.44 -7.20 -13.89
CA MET A 30 9.09 -6.07 -13.21
C MET A 30 9.23 -6.35 -11.70
N GLY A 31 8.14 -6.77 -11.05
CA GLY A 31 8.13 -7.13 -9.63
C GLY A 31 9.05 -8.32 -9.31
N THR A 32 9.14 -9.30 -10.21
CA THR A 32 10.06 -10.45 -10.05
C THR A 32 11.52 -10.02 -10.12
N VAL A 33 11.87 -9.12 -11.05
CA VAL A 33 13.22 -8.54 -11.15
C VAL A 33 13.54 -7.76 -9.88
N LEU A 34 12.64 -6.85 -9.47
CA LEU A 34 12.82 -6.06 -8.24
C LEU A 34 13.12 -6.96 -7.04
N ARG A 35 12.27 -7.96 -6.79
CA ARG A 35 12.43 -8.89 -5.67
C ARG A 35 13.76 -9.68 -5.72
N LYS A 36 14.13 -10.19 -6.90
CA LYS A 36 15.32 -11.06 -7.03
C LYS A 36 16.63 -10.29 -6.95
N THR A 37 16.63 -9.00 -7.25
CA THR A 37 17.84 -8.17 -7.27
C THR A 37 17.96 -7.25 -6.06
N SER A 38 16.91 -7.11 -5.24
CA SER A 38 16.92 -6.30 -4.01
C SER A 38 17.75 -6.95 -2.89
N PHE A 39 18.17 -6.10 -1.96
CA PHE A 39 19.04 -6.46 -0.84
C PHE A 39 18.26 -6.60 0.48
N SER A 40 17.30 -5.69 0.73
CA SER A 40 16.56 -5.69 1.99
C SER A 40 15.57 -6.85 2.10
N ALA A 41 15.40 -7.36 3.31
CA ALA A 41 14.35 -8.33 3.63
C ALA A 41 12.95 -7.78 3.31
N ASN A 42 12.77 -6.46 3.41
CA ASN A 42 11.49 -5.80 3.17
C ASN A 42 10.98 -5.98 1.74
N ILE A 43 11.85 -5.82 0.75
CA ILE A 43 11.48 -6.01 -0.66
C ILE A 43 11.59 -7.49 -1.05
N LYS A 44 12.68 -8.15 -0.68
CA LYS A 44 13.02 -9.51 -1.11
C LYS A 44 12.10 -10.58 -0.51
N GLU A 45 11.91 -10.55 0.82
CA GLU A 45 11.17 -11.56 1.57
C GLU A 45 9.72 -11.14 1.80
N ARG A 46 9.51 -9.90 2.24
CA ARG A 46 8.18 -9.39 2.58
C ARG A 46 7.37 -8.94 1.37
N ARG A 47 8.01 -8.74 0.22
CA ARG A 47 7.38 -8.31 -1.04
C ARG A 47 6.62 -6.99 -0.93
N ASP A 48 7.13 -6.06 -0.14
CA ASP A 48 6.52 -4.75 0.08
C ASP A 48 6.90 -3.78 -1.04
N TYR A 49 6.32 -4.02 -2.22
CA TYR A 49 6.54 -3.23 -3.43
C TYR A 49 5.35 -3.36 -4.39
N SER A 50 5.31 -2.51 -5.40
CA SER A 50 4.41 -2.61 -6.55
C SER A 50 5.08 -2.14 -7.83
N CYS A 51 4.71 -2.76 -8.95
CA CYS A 51 5.12 -2.36 -10.30
C CYS A 51 3.87 -2.17 -11.16
N ALA A 52 3.90 -1.17 -12.04
CA ALA A 52 2.77 -0.85 -12.89
C ALA A 52 3.19 -0.23 -14.23
N VAL A 53 2.28 -0.31 -15.19
CA VAL A 53 2.41 0.25 -16.53
C VAL A 53 1.31 1.29 -16.75
N TYR A 54 1.68 2.40 -17.35
CA TYR A 54 0.82 3.55 -17.63
C TYR A 54 0.91 3.92 -19.10
N ASP A 55 -0.17 4.49 -19.63
CA ASP A 55 -0.17 5.05 -20.98
C ASP A 55 0.54 6.42 -21.06
N ALA A 56 0.54 7.02 -22.25
CA ALA A 56 1.17 8.31 -22.52
C ALA A 56 0.59 9.48 -21.67
N GLN A 57 -0.59 9.33 -21.11
CA GLN A 57 -1.25 10.29 -20.23
C GLN A 57 -0.96 10.04 -18.74
N GLY A 58 -0.24 8.96 -18.41
CA GLY A 58 -0.01 8.52 -17.04
C GLY A 58 -1.25 7.87 -16.42
N GLU A 59 -2.20 7.38 -17.23
CA GLU A 59 -3.34 6.59 -16.79
C GLU A 59 -2.92 5.12 -16.65
N THR A 60 -3.34 4.47 -15.57
CA THR A 60 -3.02 3.06 -15.32
C THR A 60 -3.63 2.16 -16.38
N ILE A 61 -2.82 1.28 -16.97
CA ILE A 61 -3.27 0.24 -17.92
C ILE A 61 -3.02 -1.18 -17.42
N ALA A 62 -2.02 -1.37 -16.55
CA ALA A 62 -1.83 -2.61 -15.82
C ALA A 62 -1.05 -2.39 -14.53
N MET A 63 -1.35 -3.20 -13.53
CA MET A 63 -0.65 -3.24 -12.26
C MET A 63 -0.47 -4.70 -11.83
N GLY A 64 0.68 -5.04 -11.26
CA GLY A 64 0.89 -6.37 -10.69
C GLY A 64 0.08 -6.57 -9.41
N ASP A 65 -0.21 -7.81 -9.08
CA ASP A 65 -0.90 -8.21 -7.84
C ASP A 65 0.02 -8.04 -6.62
N HIS A 66 0.26 -6.81 -6.23
CA HIS A 66 1.18 -6.42 -5.18
C HIS A 66 0.43 -5.77 -3.99
N MET A 67 0.86 -4.58 -3.54
CA MET A 67 0.33 -3.92 -2.35
C MET A 67 -0.92 -3.09 -2.67
N PRO A 68 -2.09 -3.40 -2.06
CA PRO A 68 -3.34 -2.67 -2.34
C PRO A 68 -3.29 -1.18 -2.01
N VAL A 69 -2.53 -0.77 -1.00
CA VAL A 69 -2.37 0.65 -0.65
C VAL A 69 -1.76 1.48 -1.79
N HIS A 70 -1.10 0.86 -2.76
CA HIS A 70 -0.49 1.53 -3.91
C HIS A 70 -1.46 1.76 -5.07
N LEU A 71 -2.63 1.09 -5.10
CA LEU A 71 -3.56 1.09 -6.24
C LEU A 71 -3.97 2.49 -6.73
N GLY A 72 -4.37 3.38 -5.83
CA GLY A 72 -4.73 4.76 -6.18
C GLY A 72 -3.56 5.75 -6.04
N ALA A 73 -2.51 5.38 -5.32
CA ALA A 73 -1.41 6.27 -4.99
C ALA A 73 -0.33 6.35 -6.09
N MET A 74 0.06 5.22 -6.68
CA MET A 74 1.10 5.20 -7.72
C MET A 74 0.73 6.03 -8.96
N PRO A 75 -0.51 6.03 -9.47
CA PRO A 75 -0.89 6.91 -10.58
C PRO A 75 -0.66 8.40 -10.29
N LEU A 76 -0.87 8.82 -9.04
CA LEU A 76 -0.62 10.21 -8.63
C LEU A 76 0.88 10.54 -8.64
N SER A 77 1.74 9.60 -8.22
CA SER A 77 3.21 9.77 -8.32
C SER A 77 3.68 9.89 -9.77
N VAL A 78 3.13 9.06 -10.67
CA VAL A 78 3.47 9.12 -12.10
C VAL A 78 3.02 10.45 -12.71
N ARG A 79 1.80 10.91 -12.40
CA ARG A 79 1.31 12.22 -12.86
C ARG A 79 2.17 13.38 -12.33
N GLU A 80 2.58 13.32 -11.06
CA GLU A 80 3.48 14.32 -10.47
C GLU A 80 4.84 14.35 -11.17
N ALA A 81 5.41 13.18 -11.50
CA ALA A 81 6.66 13.09 -12.25
C ALA A 81 6.53 13.70 -13.67
N ILE A 82 5.43 13.42 -14.37
CA ILE A 82 5.12 13.97 -15.71
C ILE A 82 4.93 15.48 -15.65
N GLN A 83 4.26 15.99 -14.62
CA GLN A 83 4.02 17.44 -14.45
C GLN A 83 5.29 18.21 -14.06
N SER A 84 6.16 17.56 -13.29
CA SER A 84 7.41 18.19 -12.81
C SER A 84 8.49 18.28 -13.88
N PHE A 85 8.47 17.36 -14.87
CA PHE A 85 9.53 17.27 -15.88
C PHE A 85 9.00 16.91 -17.26
N GLN A 86 9.61 17.52 -18.30
CA GLN A 86 9.59 16.93 -19.63
C GLN A 86 10.57 15.75 -19.62
N ILE A 87 10.06 14.55 -19.35
CA ILE A 87 10.88 13.34 -19.29
C ILE A 87 11.47 13.03 -20.64
N GLN A 88 12.80 12.81 -20.69
CA GLN A 88 13.58 12.48 -21.88
C GLN A 88 13.90 10.99 -21.95
N PRO A 89 14.29 10.44 -23.12
CA PRO A 89 14.75 9.05 -23.22
C PRO A 89 15.91 8.78 -22.25
N GLY A 90 15.75 7.74 -21.42
CA GLY A 90 16.74 7.36 -20.41
C GLY A 90 16.65 8.10 -19.08
N ASP A 91 15.71 9.06 -18.92
CA ASP A 91 15.45 9.68 -17.61
C ASP A 91 14.74 8.71 -16.66
N VAL A 92 15.11 8.81 -15.38
CA VAL A 92 14.34 8.20 -14.27
C VAL A 92 14.09 9.25 -13.21
N VAL A 93 12.81 9.47 -12.90
CA VAL A 93 12.36 10.35 -11.84
C VAL A 93 12.13 9.53 -10.57
N LEU A 94 12.66 10.02 -9.45
CA LEU A 94 12.50 9.45 -8.12
C LEU A 94 11.70 10.40 -7.24
N LEU A 95 10.78 9.86 -6.39
CA LEU A 95 10.03 10.67 -5.42
C LEU A 95 9.47 9.80 -4.28
N ASN A 96 9.29 10.43 -3.10
CA ASN A 96 8.54 9.85 -1.99
C ASN A 96 7.67 10.87 -1.24
N ASP A 97 7.72 12.15 -1.63
CA ASP A 97 7.06 13.26 -0.93
C ASP A 97 5.52 13.07 -0.88
N PRO A 98 4.92 12.89 0.32
CA PRO A 98 3.48 12.65 0.45
C PRO A 98 2.61 13.84 0.04
N PHE A 99 3.17 15.04 -0.02
CA PHE A 99 2.49 16.25 -0.48
C PHE A 99 2.64 16.48 -1.99
N ARG A 100 3.45 15.65 -2.65
CA ARG A 100 3.74 15.69 -4.08
C ARG A 100 3.67 14.29 -4.70
N GLY A 101 2.53 13.64 -4.58
CA GLY A 101 2.23 12.35 -5.22
C GLY A 101 2.72 11.09 -4.49
N GLY A 102 3.50 11.21 -3.41
CA GLY A 102 3.87 10.09 -2.54
C GLY A 102 2.75 9.71 -1.55
N THR A 103 3.05 8.80 -0.63
CA THR A 103 2.16 8.37 0.45
C THR A 103 2.77 8.59 1.82
N HIS A 104 3.88 7.93 2.12
CA HIS A 104 4.76 8.16 3.26
C HIS A 104 6.22 7.97 2.81
N LEU A 105 7.17 8.49 3.59
CA LEU A 105 8.56 8.60 3.12
C LEU A 105 9.25 7.26 2.79
N PRO A 106 9.00 6.13 3.48
CA PRO A 106 9.60 4.85 3.11
C PRO A 106 9.23 4.36 1.70
N ASP A 107 8.08 4.78 1.15
CA ASP A 107 7.58 4.35 -0.17
C ASP A 107 8.24 5.16 -1.30
N ILE A 108 9.46 4.79 -1.69
CA ILE A 108 10.16 5.45 -2.79
C ILE A 108 9.61 4.92 -4.13
N THR A 109 9.18 5.85 -4.98
CA THR A 109 8.68 5.57 -6.33
C THR A 109 9.69 6.01 -7.38
N ALA A 110 10.02 5.12 -8.32
CA ALA A 110 10.80 5.40 -9.51
C ALA A 110 9.93 5.32 -10.76
N VAL A 111 10.04 6.30 -11.65
CA VAL A 111 9.23 6.44 -12.87
C VAL A 111 10.14 6.65 -14.07
N ALA A 112 9.91 5.90 -15.15
CA ALA A 112 10.61 6.07 -16.43
C ALA A 112 9.64 6.13 -17.60
N GLY A 113 9.96 6.95 -18.62
CA GLY A 113 9.25 7.01 -19.88
C GLY A 113 9.76 5.97 -20.88
N VAL A 114 8.87 5.34 -21.63
CA VAL A 114 9.20 4.40 -22.71
C VAL A 114 8.95 5.06 -24.06
N PHE A 115 10.01 5.30 -24.81
CA PHE A 115 10.01 6.01 -26.08
C PHE A 115 10.16 5.05 -27.26
N PHE A 116 9.61 5.41 -28.42
CA PHE A 116 9.69 4.67 -29.67
C PHE A 116 10.06 5.60 -30.82
N ASP A 117 10.84 5.10 -31.76
CA ASP A 117 11.16 5.77 -33.05
C ASP A 117 11.54 7.24 -32.95
N ASN A 118 12.36 7.60 -31.94
CA ASN A 118 12.77 8.98 -31.64
C ASN A 118 11.61 9.96 -31.42
N ALA A 119 10.44 9.43 -30.98
CA ALA A 119 9.29 10.27 -30.65
C ALA A 119 9.67 11.27 -29.53
N PRO A 120 9.17 12.52 -29.58
CA PRO A 120 9.49 13.56 -28.59
C PRO A 120 8.78 13.34 -27.24
N ARG A 121 7.88 12.35 -27.16
CA ARG A 121 7.11 12.02 -25.94
C ARG A 121 7.06 10.50 -25.77
N PRO A 122 7.05 10.03 -24.52
CA PRO A 122 6.91 8.61 -24.25
C PRO A 122 5.51 8.11 -24.64
N GLU A 123 5.42 6.89 -25.12
CA GLU A 123 4.18 6.17 -25.40
C GLU A 123 3.62 5.51 -24.14
N TYR A 124 4.52 5.11 -23.24
CA TYR A 124 4.19 4.49 -21.98
C TYR A 124 5.06 5.06 -20.86
N PHE A 125 4.60 4.87 -19.63
CA PHE A 125 5.43 4.98 -18.45
C PHE A 125 5.45 3.65 -17.70
N VAL A 126 6.56 3.34 -17.09
CA VAL A 126 6.71 2.24 -16.14
C VAL A 126 7.10 2.82 -14.80
N ALA A 127 6.52 2.28 -13.73
CA ALA A 127 6.87 2.69 -12.38
C ALA A 127 7.04 1.50 -11.45
N SER A 128 7.96 1.65 -10.51
CA SER A 128 8.15 0.76 -9.37
C SER A 128 8.09 1.57 -8.09
N ARG A 129 7.35 1.10 -7.09
CA ARG A 129 7.33 1.63 -5.72
C ARG A 129 7.77 0.53 -4.78
N ALA A 130 8.65 0.84 -3.86
CA ALA A 130 9.09 -0.10 -2.84
C ALA A 130 9.17 0.60 -1.48
N HIS A 131 8.75 -0.10 -0.43
CA HIS A 131 8.93 0.32 0.95
C HIS A 131 10.36 0.03 1.39
N HIS A 132 11.18 1.07 1.48
CA HIS A 132 12.56 0.97 1.97
C HIS A 132 12.58 0.83 3.49
N ALA A 133 13.36 -0.12 4.00
CA ALA A 133 13.41 -0.43 5.43
C ALA A 133 13.95 0.72 6.29
N ASP A 134 14.66 1.68 5.70
CA ASP A 134 15.13 2.90 6.37
C ASP A 134 15.39 4.02 5.35
N VAL A 135 14.80 5.17 5.58
CA VAL A 135 15.02 6.41 4.81
C VAL A 135 15.49 7.55 5.73
N GLY A 136 16.10 7.22 6.86
CA GLY A 136 16.57 8.19 7.86
C GLY A 136 15.50 8.54 8.90
N GLY A 137 15.51 9.79 9.35
CA GLY A 137 14.58 10.27 10.38
C GLY A 137 15.01 9.92 11.80
N MET A 138 14.12 10.20 12.76
CA MET A 138 14.44 10.15 14.19
C MET A 138 14.46 8.72 14.77
N SER A 139 13.95 7.72 14.07
CA SER A 139 13.93 6.31 14.53
C SER A 139 14.33 5.35 13.41
N PRO A 140 15.02 4.24 13.74
CA PRO A 140 15.28 3.17 12.79
C PRO A 140 14.00 2.59 12.18
N GLY A 141 14.03 2.27 10.88
CA GLY A 141 12.86 1.77 10.16
C GLY A 141 11.92 2.88 9.68
N SER A 142 12.27 4.16 9.94
CA SER A 142 11.57 5.35 9.43
C SER A 142 10.04 5.37 9.68
N MET A 143 9.63 4.76 10.80
CA MET A 143 8.25 4.73 11.29
C MET A 143 8.17 5.30 12.71
N PRO A 144 8.55 6.58 12.91
CA PRO A 144 8.63 7.19 14.24
C PRO A 144 7.28 7.65 14.78
N LEU A 145 7.25 7.97 16.07
CA LEU A 145 6.18 8.73 16.71
C LEU A 145 6.36 10.23 16.41
N ALA A 146 6.33 10.57 15.16
CA ALA A 146 6.55 11.92 14.66
C ALA A 146 5.32 12.81 14.82
N LYS A 147 5.54 14.13 14.89
CA LYS A 147 4.50 15.17 14.79
C LYS A 147 4.55 15.89 13.45
N GLU A 148 5.71 15.93 12.85
CA GLU A 148 5.99 16.59 11.58
C GLU A 148 6.76 15.68 10.65
N ILE A 149 6.55 15.84 9.34
CA ILE A 149 7.17 15.02 8.28
C ILE A 149 8.70 15.04 8.33
N TYR A 150 9.31 16.14 8.77
CA TYR A 150 10.78 16.29 8.88
C TYR A 150 11.43 15.30 9.86
N GLN A 151 10.66 14.76 10.79
CA GLN A 151 11.10 13.76 11.76
C GLN A 151 11.09 12.33 11.21
N GLU A 152 10.35 12.10 10.09
CA GLU A 152 10.10 10.76 9.56
C GLU A 152 11.22 10.25 8.65
N GLY A 153 11.98 11.14 8.02
CA GLY A 153 13.08 10.74 7.15
C GLY A 153 13.39 11.72 6.03
N LEU A 154 14.18 11.25 5.07
CA LEU A 154 14.52 12.02 3.88
C LEU A 154 13.31 12.17 2.96
N ARG A 155 12.85 13.41 2.82
CA ARG A 155 11.79 13.78 1.88
C ARG A 155 12.39 14.08 0.51
N ILE A 156 11.98 13.30 -0.49
CA ILE A 156 12.43 13.40 -1.87
C ILE A 156 11.27 13.92 -2.74
N PRO A 157 11.25 15.22 -3.08
CA PRO A 157 10.33 15.71 -4.10
C PRO A 157 10.68 15.06 -5.45
N PRO A 158 9.87 15.20 -6.52
CA PRO A 158 10.27 14.70 -7.82
C PRO A 158 11.65 15.21 -8.23
N ILE A 159 12.60 14.28 -8.42
CA ILE A 159 13.98 14.54 -8.85
C ILE A 159 14.38 13.59 -9.96
N ARG A 160 15.26 14.01 -10.87
CA ARG A 160 15.85 13.10 -11.87
C ARG A 160 17.10 12.44 -11.27
N LEU A 161 16.96 11.19 -10.88
CA LEU A 161 18.10 10.37 -10.43
C LEU A 161 18.96 9.90 -11.60
N ILE A 162 18.34 9.64 -12.75
CA ILE A 162 19.04 9.37 -14.01
C ILE A 162 18.60 10.43 -15.02
N ARG A 163 19.57 11.02 -15.72
CA ARG A 163 19.38 12.00 -16.79
C ARG A 163 19.96 11.44 -18.09
N GLU A 164 19.12 11.25 -19.10
CA GLU A 164 19.54 10.75 -20.41
C GLU A 164 20.43 9.48 -20.32
N GLY A 165 20.10 8.57 -19.41
CA GLY A 165 20.83 7.32 -19.18
C GLY A 165 22.03 7.44 -18.22
N VAL A 166 22.38 8.63 -17.74
CA VAL A 166 23.51 8.87 -16.83
C VAL A 166 23.01 9.03 -15.39
N LEU A 167 23.52 8.21 -14.48
CA LEU A 167 23.22 8.27 -13.04
C LEU A 167 23.85 9.53 -12.43
N ASP A 168 23.03 10.32 -11.73
CA ASP A 168 23.49 11.45 -10.91
C ASP A 168 24.09 10.91 -9.60
N ARG A 169 25.39 10.56 -9.63
CA ARG A 169 26.08 9.97 -8.49
C ARG A 169 26.10 10.88 -7.26
N PRO A 170 26.38 12.18 -7.34
CA PRO A 170 26.28 13.11 -6.21
C PRO A 170 24.91 13.11 -5.54
N LEU A 171 23.83 13.04 -6.32
CA LEU A 171 22.47 12.98 -5.80
C LEU A 171 22.19 11.65 -5.09
N LEU A 172 22.65 10.52 -5.65
CA LEU A 172 22.56 9.23 -4.99
C LEU A 172 23.36 9.24 -3.68
N ASP A 173 24.57 9.76 -3.66
CA ASP A 173 25.40 9.86 -2.46
C ASP A 173 24.74 10.72 -1.37
N LEU A 174 24.04 11.80 -1.75
CA LEU A 174 23.24 12.61 -0.83
C LEU A 174 22.12 11.76 -0.18
N ILE A 175 21.40 10.96 -0.96
CA ILE A 175 20.36 10.06 -0.44
C ILE A 175 20.97 9.04 0.54
N LEU A 176 22.07 8.40 0.14
CA LEU A 176 22.75 7.38 0.93
C LEU A 176 23.37 7.91 2.22
N ALA A 177 23.82 9.15 2.24
CA ALA A 177 24.34 9.81 3.45
C ALA A 177 23.27 10.03 4.54
N ASN A 178 21.99 10.02 4.17
CA ASN A 178 20.87 10.28 5.08
C ASN A 178 20.19 9.00 5.62
N VAL A 179 20.70 7.81 5.31
CA VAL A 179 20.10 6.52 5.72
C VAL A 179 21.06 5.70 6.59
N ARG A 180 20.52 4.82 7.45
CA ARG A 180 21.33 4.02 8.39
C ARG A 180 22.01 2.81 7.73
N THR A 181 21.45 2.31 6.64
CA THR A 181 21.94 1.12 5.91
C THR A 181 22.20 1.43 4.43
N PRO A 182 23.18 2.32 4.10
CA PRO A 182 23.37 2.88 2.76
C PRO A 182 23.61 1.79 1.69
N ARG A 183 24.36 0.74 2.00
CA ARG A 183 24.63 -0.37 1.05
C ARG A 183 23.34 -1.10 0.62
N GLU A 184 22.44 -1.37 1.56
CA GLU A 184 21.15 -1.98 1.24
C GLU A 184 20.26 -1.03 0.42
N ARG A 185 20.24 0.26 0.79
CA ARG A 185 19.43 1.26 0.06
C ARG A 185 19.90 1.46 -1.36
N GLU A 186 21.21 1.52 -1.59
CA GLU A 186 21.77 1.56 -2.94
C GLU A 186 21.36 0.33 -3.74
N GLY A 187 21.49 -0.88 -3.16
CA GLY A 187 21.08 -2.12 -3.80
C GLY A 187 19.59 -2.14 -4.15
N ASP A 188 18.73 -1.70 -3.23
CA ASP A 188 17.27 -1.66 -3.45
C ASP A 188 16.87 -0.61 -4.51
N LEU A 189 17.51 0.56 -4.52
CA LEU A 189 17.30 1.57 -5.57
C LEU A 189 17.74 1.04 -6.94
N MET A 190 18.91 0.40 -7.03
CA MET A 190 19.35 -0.23 -8.28
C MET A 190 18.39 -1.32 -8.75
N ALA A 191 17.83 -2.10 -7.82
CA ALA A 191 16.82 -3.12 -8.14
C ALA A 191 15.54 -2.50 -8.73
N GLN A 192 15.08 -1.36 -8.21
CA GLN A 192 13.96 -0.60 -8.79
C GLN A 192 14.28 -0.17 -10.23
N LEU A 193 15.48 0.35 -10.49
CA LEU A 193 15.92 0.73 -11.84
C LEU A 193 15.95 -0.46 -12.80
N MET A 194 16.40 -1.65 -12.34
CA MET A 194 16.38 -2.86 -13.16
C MET A 194 14.95 -3.31 -13.48
N ALA A 195 14.02 -3.17 -12.54
CA ALA A 195 12.60 -3.44 -12.78
C ALA A 195 12.03 -2.54 -13.90
N LEU A 196 12.34 -1.24 -13.88
CA LEU A 196 11.91 -0.31 -14.95
C LEU A 196 12.45 -0.73 -16.31
N LYS A 197 13.75 -1.08 -16.41
CA LYS A 197 14.36 -1.57 -17.65
C LYS A 197 13.68 -2.84 -18.17
N ARG A 198 13.27 -3.76 -17.28
CA ARG A 198 12.51 -4.94 -17.68
C ARG A 198 11.16 -4.58 -18.25
N GLY A 199 10.43 -3.66 -17.61
CA GLY A 199 9.14 -3.16 -18.10
C GLY A 199 9.25 -2.51 -19.49
N GLU A 200 10.26 -1.66 -19.67
CA GLU A 200 10.56 -1.04 -20.97
C GLU A 200 10.81 -2.10 -22.05
N ALA A 201 11.65 -3.10 -21.78
CA ALA A 201 11.97 -4.16 -22.74
C ALA A 201 10.71 -4.93 -23.17
N ARG A 202 9.83 -5.31 -22.22
CA ARG A 202 8.58 -6.02 -22.50
C ARG A 202 7.60 -5.18 -23.31
N LEU A 203 7.49 -3.88 -23.02
CA LEU A 203 6.63 -2.98 -23.79
C LEU A 203 7.13 -2.78 -25.22
N ARG A 204 8.46 -2.75 -25.43
CA ARG A 204 9.05 -2.73 -26.78
C ARG A 204 8.75 -4.00 -27.56
N GLU A 205 8.88 -5.18 -26.95
CA GLU A 205 8.52 -6.47 -27.55
C GLU A 205 7.02 -6.50 -27.95
N MET A 206 6.16 -6.01 -27.06
CA MET A 206 4.72 -5.94 -27.31
C MET A 206 4.40 -4.98 -28.47
N ALA A 207 5.00 -3.79 -28.48
CA ALA A 207 4.80 -2.82 -29.56
C ALA A 207 5.35 -3.31 -30.91
N ALA A 208 6.44 -4.07 -30.92
CA ALA A 208 6.96 -4.71 -32.13
C ALA A 208 6.00 -5.75 -32.69
N ARG A 209 5.26 -6.46 -31.82
CA ARG A 209 4.27 -7.48 -32.23
C ARG A 209 2.96 -6.89 -32.75
N TYR A 210 2.42 -5.89 -32.06
CA TYR A 210 1.08 -5.35 -32.35
C TYR A 210 1.10 -4.07 -33.19
N GLY A 211 2.20 -3.32 -33.18
CA GLY A 211 2.29 -1.94 -33.67
C GLY A 211 1.66 -0.94 -32.70
N LEU A 212 2.24 0.26 -32.56
CA LEU A 212 1.79 1.29 -31.62
C LEU A 212 0.31 1.71 -31.81
N PRO A 213 -0.20 1.88 -33.06
CA PRO A 213 -1.61 2.25 -33.23
C PRO A 213 -2.56 1.21 -32.64
N ARG A 214 -2.26 -0.10 -32.83
CA ARG A 214 -3.09 -1.19 -32.28
C ARG A 214 -2.96 -1.23 -30.75
N CYS A 215 -1.77 -1.05 -30.19
CA CYS A 215 -1.58 -0.97 -28.75
C CYS A 215 -2.43 0.14 -28.12
N ARG A 216 -2.44 1.35 -28.70
CA ARG A 216 -3.29 2.47 -28.22
C ARG A 216 -4.77 2.11 -28.23
N GLN A 217 -5.25 1.47 -29.29
CA GLN A 217 -6.64 1.04 -29.42
C GLN A 217 -6.99 0.00 -28.33
N LEU A 218 -6.12 -0.98 -28.09
CA LEU A 218 -6.32 -2.01 -27.08
C LEU A 218 -6.25 -1.44 -25.66
N ASN A 219 -5.33 -0.50 -25.37
CA ASN A 219 -5.27 0.22 -24.09
C ASN A 219 -6.58 0.97 -23.81
N ALA A 220 -7.11 1.69 -24.79
CA ALA A 220 -8.39 2.38 -24.65
C ALA A 220 -9.53 1.39 -24.39
N ALA A 221 -9.58 0.28 -25.15
CA ALA A 221 -10.59 -0.76 -24.98
C ALA A 221 -10.54 -1.44 -23.62
N LEU A 222 -9.35 -1.67 -23.04
CA LEU A 222 -9.20 -2.21 -21.67
C LEU A 222 -9.75 -1.25 -20.62
N LYS A 223 -9.42 0.05 -20.72
CA LYS A 223 -9.97 1.07 -19.81
C LYS A 223 -11.49 1.16 -19.90
N ASP A 224 -12.03 1.16 -21.12
CA ASP A 224 -13.47 1.19 -21.34
C ASP A 224 -14.16 -0.10 -20.84
N TYR A 225 -13.50 -1.25 -20.98
CA TYR A 225 -13.99 -2.52 -20.43
C TYR A 225 -14.10 -2.45 -18.90
N SER A 226 -13.03 -2.07 -18.21
CA SER A 226 -13.02 -1.95 -16.76
C SER A 226 -14.06 -0.93 -16.25
N GLU A 227 -14.21 0.20 -16.94
CA GLU A 227 -15.24 1.20 -16.61
C GLU A 227 -16.66 0.62 -16.74
N ARG A 228 -16.93 -0.11 -17.84
CA ARG A 228 -18.26 -0.76 -18.02
C ARG A 228 -18.55 -1.76 -16.91
N MET A 229 -17.55 -2.56 -16.49
CA MET A 229 -17.71 -3.54 -15.41
C MET A 229 -18.02 -2.85 -14.08
N MET A 230 -17.26 -1.81 -13.71
CA MET A 230 -17.53 -1.03 -12.49
C MET A 230 -18.91 -0.37 -12.54
N ARG A 231 -19.28 0.24 -13.67
CA ARG A 231 -20.62 0.83 -13.82
C ARG A 231 -21.74 -0.21 -13.76
N ALA A 232 -21.52 -1.41 -14.29
CA ALA A 232 -22.48 -2.52 -14.21
C ALA A 232 -22.68 -2.96 -12.75
N GLU A 233 -21.60 -3.10 -11.99
CA GLU A 233 -21.67 -3.43 -10.57
C GLU A 233 -22.40 -2.33 -9.76
N LEU A 234 -22.06 -1.07 -9.99
CA LEU A 234 -22.73 0.05 -9.32
C LEU A 234 -24.24 0.17 -9.67
N ARG A 235 -24.66 -0.31 -10.83
CA ARG A 235 -26.10 -0.39 -11.17
C ARG A 235 -26.85 -1.49 -10.42
N ARG A 236 -26.15 -2.54 -9.98
CA ARG A 236 -26.72 -3.62 -9.14
C ARG A 236 -26.92 -3.17 -7.69
N MET A 237 -26.21 -2.12 -7.26
CA MET A 237 -26.29 -1.58 -5.92
C MET A 237 -27.52 -0.65 -5.77
N PRO A 238 -28.16 -0.59 -4.58
CA PRO A 238 -29.27 0.31 -4.33
C PRO A 238 -28.82 1.77 -4.39
N VAL A 239 -29.64 2.63 -5.03
CA VAL A 239 -29.41 4.09 -5.01
C VAL A 239 -29.67 4.60 -3.61
N GLY A 240 -28.76 5.40 -3.07
CA GLY A 240 -28.91 5.96 -1.71
C GLY A 240 -27.62 6.59 -1.19
N ARG A 241 -27.71 7.12 0.02
CA ARG A 241 -26.60 7.65 0.81
C ARG A 241 -26.47 6.84 2.09
N PHE A 242 -25.30 6.27 2.30
CA PHE A 242 -24.98 5.38 3.41
C PHE A 242 -23.81 5.96 4.19
N GLU A 243 -23.98 6.14 5.49
CA GLU A 243 -22.97 6.75 6.36
C GLU A 243 -22.45 5.76 7.37
N PHE A 244 -21.15 5.86 7.64
CA PHE A 244 -20.50 5.08 8.68
C PHE A 244 -19.34 5.87 9.28
N GLU A 245 -19.01 5.60 10.54
CA GLU A 245 -17.85 6.17 11.20
C GLU A 245 -17.21 5.14 12.12
N ASP A 246 -15.91 5.24 12.27
CA ASP A 246 -15.11 4.46 13.20
C ASP A 246 -13.94 5.32 13.71
N TYR A 247 -13.21 4.83 14.71
CA TYR A 247 -12.26 5.64 15.47
C TYR A 247 -10.87 5.01 15.48
N LEU A 248 -9.86 5.81 15.27
CA LEU A 248 -8.49 5.46 15.65
C LEU A 248 -8.35 5.58 17.17
N ASP A 249 -7.45 4.79 17.76
CA ASP A 249 -7.13 4.89 19.18
C ASP A 249 -6.71 6.33 19.54
N GLY A 250 -7.22 6.83 20.68
CA GLY A 250 -7.10 8.25 21.04
C GLY A 250 -8.23 9.12 20.50
N GLY A 251 -9.30 8.54 19.94
CA GLY A 251 -10.57 9.20 19.67
C GLY A 251 -10.67 9.98 18.35
N LEU A 252 -9.71 9.85 17.42
CA LEU A 252 -9.81 10.47 16.10
C LEU A 252 -10.85 9.73 15.25
N THR A 253 -11.86 10.44 14.78
CA THR A 253 -12.94 9.89 13.95
C THR A 253 -12.56 9.88 12.47
N VAL A 254 -12.78 8.75 11.82
CA VAL A 254 -12.84 8.63 10.36
C VAL A 254 -14.30 8.41 9.99
N LYS A 255 -14.88 9.36 9.28
CA LYS A 255 -16.29 9.33 8.85
C LYS A 255 -16.37 9.26 7.34
N VAL A 256 -17.35 8.51 6.81
CA VAL A 256 -17.62 8.44 5.38
C VAL A 256 -19.12 8.49 5.10
N ALA A 257 -19.47 9.12 3.97
CA ALA A 257 -20.77 9.01 3.33
C ALA A 257 -20.57 8.46 1.91
N VAL A 258 -21.04 7.26 1.64
CA VAL A 258 -21.05 6.67 0.31
C VAL A 258 -22.40 6.95 -0.35
N THR A 259 -22.40 7.76 -1.41
CA THR A 259 -23.59 8.03 -2.22
C THR A 259 -23.54 7.20 -3.49
N LEU A 260 -24.41 6.20 -3.58
CA LEU A 260 -24.57 5.35 -4.75
C LEU A 260 -25.63 5.92 -5.69
N ARG A 261 -25.31 5.97 -6.98
CA ARG A 261 -26.18 6.40 -8.08
C ARG A 261 -26.18 5.34 -9.17
N GLN A 262 -27.05 5.49 -10.18
CA GLN A 262 -27.08 4.60 -11.35
C GLN A 262 -25.74 4.62 -12.10
N GLY A 263 -24.86 3.63 -11.76
CA GLY A 263 -23.57 3.43 -12.40
C GLY A 263 -22.46 4.41 -11.99
N SER A 264 -22.58 5.09 -10.85
CA SER A 264 -21.52 5.92 -10.26
C SER A 264 -21.62 5.99 -8.73
N ALA A 265 -20.52 6.35 -8.07
CA ALA A 265 -20.45 6.52 -6.63
C ALA A 265 -19.69 7.78 -6.22
N ILE A 266 -20.05 8.35 -5.07
CA ILE A 266 -19.30 9.41 -4.40
C ILE A 266 -18.95 8.87 -3.01
N VAL A 267 -17.66 8.90 -2.66
CA VAL A 267 -17.12 8.55 -1.34
C VAL A 267 -16.67 9.86 -0.70
N ASP A 268 -17.39 10.32 0.31
CA ASP A 268 -17.18 11.62 0.92
C ASP A 268 -16.78 11.47 2.40
N PHE A 269 -15.56 11.88 2.74
CA PHE A 269 -15.00 11.82 4.08
C PHE A 269 -15.21 13.11 4.91
N THR A 270 -16.09 14.00 4.46
CA THR A 270 -16.45 15.22 5.21
C THR A 270 -17.00 14.85 6.60
N GLY A 271 -16.46 15.51 7.64
CA GLY A 271 -16.78 15.23 9.04
C GLY A 271 -15.78 14.31 9.74
N SER A 272 -14.73 13.84 9.04
CA SER A 272 -13.57 13.22 9.69
C SER A 272 -12.83 14.26 10.54
N SER A 273 -12.14 13.79 11.61
CA SER A 273 -11.37 14.64 12.53
C SER A 273 -10.34 15.51 11.79
N PRO A 274 -10.03 16.71 12.31
CA PRO A 274 -8.87 17.47 11.86
C PRO A 274 -7.60 16.64 11.90
N GLN A 275 -6.58 17.05 11.11
CA GLN A 275 -5.25 16.44 11.20
C GLN A 275 -4.69 16.54 12.64
N ALA A 276 -3.91 15.56 13.04
CA ALA A 276 -3.41 15.41 14.39
C ALA A 276 -1.89 15.65 14.48
N ASP A 277 -1.40 16.07 15.63
CA ASP A 277 0.03 16.13 15.98
C ASP A 277 0.56 14.71 16.29
N ALA A 278 0.36 13.81 15.35
CA ALA A 278 0.69 12.38 15.47
C ALA A 278 0.93 11.79 14.08
N PRO A 279 1.64 10.66 13.94
CA PRO A 279 2.00 10.09 12.64
C PRO A 279 0.82 9.45 11.86
N VAL A 280 -0.42 9.55 12.38
CA VAL A 280 -1.61 8.87 11.83
C VAL A 280 -2.30 9.62 10.70
N ASN A 281 -1.79 10.77 10.28
CA ASN A 281 -2.40 11.50 9.19
C ASN A 281 -2.17 10.79 7.86
N ALA A 282 -3.20 10.73 7.04
CA ALA A 282 -3.14 10.26 5.66
C ALA A 282 -3.23 11.42 4.68
N ASN A 283 -2.99 11.16 3.40
CA ASN A 283 -3.21 12.08 2.31
C ASN A 283 -4.31 11.58 1.36
N TYR A 284 -4.66 12.41 0.37
CA TYR A 284 -5.66 12.06 -0.63
C TYR A 284 -5.36 10.75 -1.37
N ALA A 285 -4.08 10.45 -1.63
CA ALA A 285 -3.66 9.23 -2.32
C ALA A 285 -4.07 7.96 -1.53
N ILE A 286 -3.96 8.00 -0.21
CA ILE A 286 -4.37 6.90 0.68
C ILE A 286 -5.89 6.76 0.69
N ALA A 287 -6.64 7.86 0.81
CA ALA A 287 -8.10 7.85 0.77
C ALA A 287 -8.63 7.28 -0.57
N LEU A 288 -7.99 7.66 -1.67
CA LEU A 288 -8.28 7.12 -3.00
C LEU A 288 -7.97 5.63 -3.10
N SER A 289 -6.77 5.18 -2.67
CA SER A 289 -6.38 3.76 -2.73
C SER A 289 -7.34 2.87 -1.95
N ALA A 290 -7.67 3.24 -0.70
CA ALA A 290 -8.57 2.46 0.13
C ALA A 290 -9.99 2.40 -0.45
N SER A 291 -10.49 3.52 -0.99
CA SER A 291 -11.79 3.56 -1.66
C SER A 291 -11.79 2.65 -2.89
N MET A 292 -10.80 2.78 -3.78
CA MET A 292 -10.70 1.98 -5.01
C MET A 292 -10.58 0.49 -4.72
N TYR A 293 -9.80 0.11 -3.70
CA TYR A 293 -9.69 -1.27 -3.23
C TYR A 293 -11.08 -1.85 -2.88
N VAL A 294 -11.85 -1.13 -2.06
CA VAL A 294 -13.17 -1.60 -1.62
C VAL A 294 -14.12 -1.79 -2.82
N PHE A 295 -14.19 -0.81 -3.71
CA PHE A 295 -15.05 -0.93 -4.90
C PHE A 295 -14.58 -2.04 -5.85
N ARG A 296 -13.28 -2.27 -6.01
CA ARG A 296 -12.77 -3.40 -6.79
C ARG A 296 -13.19 -4.75 -6.19
N CYS A 297 -13.22 -4.87 -4.87
CA CYS A 297 -13.68 -6.08 -4.18
C CYS A 297 -15.18 -6.39 -4.37
N LEU A 298 -15.99 -5.44 -4.82
CA LEU A 298 -17.40 -5.71 -5.15
C LEU A 298 -17.58 -6.47 -6.46
N ILE A 299 -16.62 -6.41 -7.37
CA ILE A 299 -16.68 -7.07 -8.67
C ILE A 299 -16.14 -8.49 -8.52
N GLU A 300 -16.98 -9.49 -8.75
CA GLU A 300 -16.63 -10.92 -8.60
C GLU A 300 -15.80 -11.42 -9.80
N GLU A 301 -16.02 -10.82 -10.97
CA GLU A 301 -15.35 -11.19 -12.20
C GLU A 301 -13.86 -10.75 -12.19
N ASP A 302 -13.04 -11.48 -12.94
CA ASP A 302 -11.65 -11.10 -13.16
C ASP A 302 -11.56 -9.91 -14.13
N VAL A 303 -11.47 -8.70 -13.56
CA VAL A 303 -11.43 -7.43 -14.29
C VAL A 303 -10.06 -6.80 -14.12
N PRO A 304 -9.38 -6.36 -15.18
CA PRO A 304 -8.09 -5.72 -15.10
C PRO A 304 -8.16 -4.41 -14.27
N TYR A 305 -7.15 -4.20 -13.43
CA TYR A 305 -7.03 -2.94 -12.72
C TYR A 305 -6.47 -1.86 -13.65
N THR A 306 -7.34 -1.03 -14.18
CA THR A 306 -6.98 0.11 -15.03
C THR A 306 -7.63 1.40 -14.52
N GLU A 307 -7.24 2.55 -15.06
CA GLU A 307 -7.88 3.85 -14.79
C GLU A 307 -9.42 3.81 -15.02
N GLY A 308 -9.89 2.92 -15.88
CA GLY A 308 -11.33 2.75 -16.14
C GLY A 308 -12.14 2.40 -14.90
N LEU A 309 -11.58 1.62 -13.96
CA LEU A 309 -12.27 1.30 -12.69
C LEU A 309 -12.49 2.54 -11.82
N VAL A 310 -11.60 3.54 -11.91
CA VAL A 310 -11.64 4.74 -11.09
C VAL A 310 -12.67 5.76 -11.61
N ARG A 311 -12.85 5.87 -12.92
CA ARG A 311 -13.68 6.89 -13.58
C ARG A 311 -15.11 7.04 -13.03
N PRO A 312 -15.85 5.97 -12.66
CA PRO A 312 -17.20 6.08 -12.12
C PRO A 312 -17.27 6.54 -10.66
N ILE A 313 -16.12 6.65 -9.96
CA ILE A 313 -16.05 6.85 -8.52
C ILE A 313 -15.36 8.17 -8.23
N ARG A 314 -16.03 9.04 -7.48
CA ARG A 314 -15.46 10.29 -7.01
C ARG A 314 -15.18 10.21 -5.52
N VAL A 315 -13.93 10.47 -5.13
CA VAL A 315 -13.51 10.56 -3.72
C VAL A 315 -13.40 12.04 -3.32
N ILE A 316 -13.96 12.38 -2.17
CA ILE A 316 -13.88 13.70 -1.53
C ILE A 316 -13.22 13.49 -0.17
N ALA A 317 -12.01 14.00 0.00
CA ALA A 317 -11.28 14.01 1.26
C ALA A 317 -10.88 15.46 1.57
N PRO A 318 -11.56 16.14 2.53
CA PRO A 318 -11.30 17.54 2.84
C PRO A 318 -9.88 17.75 3.33
N LEU A 319 -9.21 18.76 2.78
CA LEU A 319 -7.84 19.10 3.15
C LEU A 319 -7.75 19.63 4.59
N GLY A 320 -6.78 19.17 5.36
CA GLY A 320 -6.57 19.51 6.78
C GLY A 320 -7.28 18.55 7.75
N THR A 321 -7.72 17.40 7.24
CA THR A 321 -8.28 16.31 8.05
C THR A 321 -7.30 15.15 8.17
N VAL A 322 -7.57 14.22 9.10
CA VAL A 322 -6.76 13.01 9.31
C VAL A 322 -6.67 12.12 8.06
N VAL A 323 -7.62 12.23 7.13
CA VAL A 323 -7.66 11.48 5.87
C VAL A 323 -7.02 12.23 4.69
N ASN A 324 -6.75 13.53 4.85
CA ASN A 324 -6.06 14.37 3.85
C ASN A 324 -5.40 15.58 4.53
N ALA A 325 -4.26 15.35 5.14
CA ALA A 325 -3.56 16.35 5.92
C ALA A 325 -2.77 17.34 5.06
N ARG A 326 -2.49 18.48 5.65
CA ARG A 326 -1.63 19.54 5.11
C ARG A 326 -0.20 19.39 5.62
N GLU A 327 0.75 19.85 4.85
CA GLU A 327 2.13 20.04 5.30
C GLU A 327 2.16 20.96 6.55
N PRO A 328 3.03 20.67 7.56
CA PRO A 328 4.06 19.62 7.61
C PRO A 328 3.63 18.36 8.40
N ALA A 329 2.37 17.95 8.38
CA ALA A 329 1.86 16.84 9.17
C ALA A 329 2.68 15.54 8.98
N ALA A 330 2.91 14.81 10.08
CA ALA A 330 3.51 13.49 10.05
C ALA A 330 2.55 12.45 9.47
N MET A 331 3.04 11.52 8.64
CA MET A 331 2.21 10.61 7.84
C MET A 331 2.64 9.14 7.87
N ALA A 332 3.67 8.77 8.64
CA ALA A 332 4.19 7.40 8.63
C ALA A 332 3.10 6.35 8.88
N ALA A 333 2.29 6.53 9.93
CA ALA A 333 1.21 5.61 10.28
C ALA A 333 -0.08 5.84 9.47
N GLY A 334 -0.21 6.93 8.74
CA GLY A 334 -1.34 7.17 7.86
C GLY A 334 -1.47 6.14 6.75
N ASN A 335 -0.34 5.75 6.18
CA ASN A 335 -0.24 4.72 5.14
C ASN A 335 -0.62 3.32 5.65
N VAL A 336 -0.48 3.05 6.93
CA VAL A 336 -0.61 1.71 7.50
C VAL A 336 -1.80 1.56 8.46
N GLU A 337 -2.11 2.56 9.30
CA GLU A 337 -3.20 2.47 10.28
C GLU A 337 -4.47 3.19 9.78
N THR A 338 -4.33 4.44 9.35
CA THR A 338 -5.48 5.21 8.84
C THR A 338 -6.03 4.64 7.54
N SER A 339 -5.16 4.08 6.68
CA SER A 339 -5.60 3.39 5.46
C SER A 339 -6.52 2.21 5.76
N GLN A 340 -6.21 1.42 6.79
CA GLN A 340 -7.06 0.31 7.25
C GLN A 340 -8.39 0.84 7.79
N ARG A 341 -8.37 1.93 8.55
CA ARG A 341 -9.59 2.55 9.08
C ARG A 341 -10.47 3.13 7.97
N ILE A 342 -9.88 3.76 6.94
CA ILE A 342 -10.61 4.23 5.77
C ILE A 342 -11.30 3.07 5.06
N THR A 343 -10.61 1.93 4.90
CA THR A 343 -11.20 0.71 4.33
C THR A 343 -12.38 0.22 5.17
N ASP A 344 -12.21 0.13 6.50
CA ASP A 344 -13.25 -0.33 7.43
C ASP A 344 -14.51 0.55 7.33
N VAL A 345 -14.37 1.89 7.30
CA VAL A 345 -15.56 2.77 7.24
C VAL A 345 -16.26 2.72 5.88
N VAL A 346 -15.53 2.57 4.77
CA VAL A 346 -16.16 2.42 3.45
C VAL A 346 -16.90 1.08 3.35
N LEU A 347 -16.32 -0.02 3.87
CA LEU A 347 -16.99 -1.32 3.97
C LEU A 347 -18.22 -1.23 4.88
N GLY A 348 -18.11 -0.58 6.05
CA GLY A 348 -19.24 -0.40 6.99
C GLY A 348 -20.41 0.38 6.36
N ALA A 349 -20.15 1.42 5.58
CA ALA A 349 -21.17 2.13 4.83
C ALA A 349 -21.81 1.24 3.74
N LEU A 350 -21.01 0.48 2.99
CA LEU A 350 -21.52 -0.41 1.95
C LEU A 350 -22.25 -1.64 2.52
N ALA A 351 -21.96 -2.07 3.77
CA ALA A 351 -22.70 -3.13 4.43
C ALA A 351 -24.17 -2.78 4.63
N GLN A 352 -24.51 -1.48 4.76
CA GLN A 352 -25.90 -1.03 4.83
C GLN A 352 -26.57 -1.09 3.45
N ALA A 353 -25.82 -0.85 2.37
CA ALA A 353 -26.33 -0.90 0.99
C ALA A 353 -26.49 -2.33 0.48
N ALA A 354 -25.60 -3.24 0.89
CA ALA A 354 -25.58 -4.63 0.43
C ALA A 354 -25.36 -5.59 1.61
N PRO A 355 -26.37 -5.75 2.48
CA PRO A 355 -26.30 -6.71 3.57
C PRO A 355 -25.98 -8.13 3.07
N GLY A 356 -25.04 -8.80 3.72
CA GLY A 356 -24.61 -10.14 3.35
C GLY A 356 -23.53 -10.24 2.26
N ARG A 357 -23.23 -9.16 1.53
CA ARG A 357 -22.11 -9.12 0.58
C ARG A 357 -20.82 -8.59 1.20
N ILE A 358 -20.92 -7.79 2.24
CA ILE A 358 -19.78 -7.15 2.90
C ILE A 358 -19.41 -7.93 4.16
N PRO A 359 -18.13 -8.29 4.36
CA PRO A 359 -17.69 -8.95 5.58
C PRO A 359 -17.65 -7.98 6.77
N ALA A 360 -17.64 -8.50 7.99
CA ALA A 360 -17.32 -7.76 9.19
C ALA A 360 -15.88 -7.20 9.15
N ALA A 361 -15.54 -6.30 10.07
CA ALA A 361 -14.21 -5.69 10.09
C ALA A 361 -13.11 -6.74 10.30
N SER A 362 -12.05 -6.64 9.51
CA SER A 362 -10.81 -7.38 9.77
C SER A 362 -9.99 -6.68 10.87
N ALA A 363 -8.82 -7.17 11.21
CA ALA A 363 -7.98 -6.66 12.31
C ALA A 363 -7.84 -5.12 12.35
N GLY A 364 -7.96 -4.42 11.22
CA GLY A 364 -8.04 -2.96 11.12
C GLY A 364 -6.79 -2.21 11.56
N THR A 365 -5.65 -2.90 11.61
CA THR A 365 -4.31 -2.40 11.92
C THR A 365 -3.28 -3.28 11.22
N MET A 366 -2.16 -2.72 10.81
CA MET A 366 -1.03 -3.51 10.32
C MET A 366 -0.08 -3.94 11.44
N SER A 367 -0.31 -3.48 12.68
CA SER A 367 0.50 -3.82 13.87
C SER A 367 2.00 -3.72 13.58
N ASN A 368 2.44 -2.53 13.13
CA ASN A 368 3.78 -2.28 12.62
C ASN A 368 4.81 -2.30 13.73
N ILE A 369 5.89 -3.00 13.51
CA ILE A 369 7.10 -2.92 14.32
C ILE A 369 8.27 -2.42 13.47
N SER A 370 9.05 -1.53 14.03
CA SER A 370 10.35 -1.17 13.48
C SER A 370 11.39 -1.18 14.60
N PHE A 371 12.60 -1.58 14.28
CA PHE A 371 13.71 -1.55 15.22
C PHE A 371 15.05 -1.49 14.50
N GLY A 372 16.05 -1.03 15.22
CA GLY A 372 17.40 -0.97 14.71
C GLY A 372 18.41 -0.78 15.82
N GLY A 373 19.67 -0.96 15.47
CA GLY A 373 20.77 -0.88 16.42
C GLY A 373 22.10 -1.17 15.74
N THR A 374 23.05 -1.67 16.53
CA THR A 374 24.34 -2.12 16.05
C THR A 374 24.53 -3.58 16.45
N ASN A 375 24.86 -4.44 15.51
CA ASN A 375 25.12 -5.85 15.79
C ASN A 375 26.49 -6.03 16.48
N PRO A 376 26.80 -7.23 17.03
CA PRO A 376 28.10 -7.48 17.68
C PRO A 376 29.32 -7.26 16.79
N GLY A 377 29.16 -7.31 15.46
CA GLY A 377 30.22 -7.00 14.48
C GLY A 377 30.37 -5.50 14.17
N GLY A 378 29.68 -4.61 14.87
CA GLY A 378 29.76 -3.17 14.67
C GLY A 378 28.96 -2.63 13.48
N GLN A 379 28.17 -3.46 12.81
CA GLN A 379 27.36 -3.05 11.67
C GLN A 379 25.98 -2.56 12.14
N ARG A 380 25.52 -1.44 11.58
CA ARG A 380 24.15 -0.97 11.80
C ARG A 380 23.14 -1.85 11.07
N PHE A 381 21.99 -2.06 11.69
CA PHE A 381 20.84 -2.69 11.09
C PHE A 381 19.57 -1.87 11.34
N ALA A 382 18.62 -2.00 10.44
CA ALA A 382 17.27 -1.48 10.58
C ALA A 382 16.28 -2.50 10.00
N TYR A 383 15.18 -2.72 10.68
CA TYR A 383 14.13 -3.65 10.29
C TYR A 383 12.76 -3.02 10.45
N TYR A 384 11.84 -3.39 9.55
CA TYR A 384 10.44 -3.04 9.59
C TYR A 384 9.58 -4.25 9.24
N GLU A 385 8.48 -4.47 9.96
CA GLU A 385 7.54 -5.56 9.71
C GLU A 385 6.12 -5.13 10.06
N THR A 386 5.15 -5.59 9.25
CA THR A 386 3.73 -5.62 9.58
C THR A 386 3.37 -7.00 10.10
N ILE A 387 2.49 -7.10 11.08
CA ILE A 387 2.05 -8.38 11.65
C ILE A 387 0.57 -8.56 11.32
N ALA A 388 0.25 -9.69 10.69
CA ALA A 388 -1.11 -10.04 10.29
C ALA A 388 -2.06 -10.22 11.50
N GLY A 389 -3.37 -10.13 11.25
CA GLY A 389 -4.39 -10.34 12.25
C GLY A 389 -5.51 -11.26 11.76
N GLY A 390 -6.69 -11.20 12.38
CA GLY A 390 -7.86 -11.95 11.95
C GLY A 390 -8.65 -11.22 10.87
N HIS A 391 -9.18 -11.94 9.88
CA HIS A 391 -10.18 -11.41 8.94
C HIS A 391 -11.56 -11.35 9.56
N GLY A 392 -12.38 -10.40 9.18
CA GLY A 392 -13.79 -10.39 9.47
C GLY A 392 -14.52 -11.56 8.80
N ALA A 393 -15.53 -12.10 9.50
CA ALA A 393 -16.40 -13.11 8.94
C ALA A 393 -17.37 -12.52 7.91
N SER A 394 -17.87 -13.36 7.02
CA SER A 394 -18.89 -12.99 6.03
C SER A 394 -20.20 -13.75 6.27
N ALA A 395 -21.23 -13.41 5.52
CA ALA A 395 -22.53 -14.09 5.57
C ALA A 395 -22.46 -15.61 5.28
N VAL A 396 -21.37 -16.08 4.65
CA VAL A 396 -21.24 -17.45 4.11
C VAL A 396 -20.08 -18.25 4.68
N ARG A 397 -19.14 -17.60 5.40
CA ARG A 397 -17.95 -18.28 5.94
C ARG A 397 -17.32 -17.52 7.10
N ASP A 398 -16.57 -18.28 7.90
CA ASP A 398 -15.70 -17.73 8.94
C ASP A 398 -14.56 -16.88 8.38
N GLY A 399 -14.06 -15.96 9.19
CA GLY A 399 -12.87 -15.16 8.86
C GLY A 399 -11.59 -16.00 8.89
N ALA A 400 -10.67 -15.70 7.99
CA ALA A 400 -9.34 -16.34 7.98
C ALA A 400 -8.49 -15.84 9.15
N SER A 401 -7.72 -16.75 9.77
CA SER A 401 -6.87 -16.43 10.92
C SER A 401 -5.44 -16.15 10.50
N GLY A 402 -4.82 -15.14 11.11
CA GLY A 402 -3.40 -14.84 10.97
C GLY A 402 -2.97 -14.46 9.56
N THR A 403 -3.81 -13.73 8.83
CA THR A 403 -3.53 -13.30 7.44
C THR A 403 -3.59 -11.79 7.32
N HIS A 404 -2.79 -11.24 6.40
CA HIS A 404 -2.89 -9.81 6.05
C HIS A 404 -4.21 -9.51 5.34
N SER A 405 -4.74 -8.32 5.54
CA SER A 405 -6.03 -7.89 4.98
C SER A 405 -5.98 -6.47 4.43
N HIS A 406 -6.89 -6.19 3.50
CA HIS A 406 -7.16 -4.86 2.94
C HIS A 406 -5.92 -4.19 2.34
N MET A 407 -5.37 -3.18 3.02
CA MET A 407 -4.30 -2.34 2.47
C MET A 407 -2.93 -2.98 2.48
N THR A 408 -2.77 -4.14 3.12
CA THR A 408 -1.51 -4.87 3.16
C THR A 408 -1.65 -6.30 2.61
N ASN A 409 -0.65 -6.73 1.85
CA ASN A 409 -0.51 -8.06 1.29
C ASN A 409 0.95 -8.54 1.41
N SER A 410 1.70 -7.94 2.35
CA SER A 410 3.09 -8.28 2.58
C SER A 410 3.23 -9.65 3.26
N TRP A 411 4.38 -10.29 3.06
CA TRP A 411 4.74 -11.50 3.78
C TRP A 411 5.57 -11.16 5.02
N ASN A 412 5.72 -12.13 5.92
CA ASN A 412 6.70 -12.01 6.99
C ASN A 412 8.04 -12.60 6.53
N THR A 413 9.15 -12.04 7.04
CA THR A 413 10.46 -12.63 6.83
C THR A 413 10.50 -14.03 7.45
N PRO A 414 10.93 -15.08 6.73
CA PRO A 414 11.10 -16.41 7.30
C PRO A 414 11.95 -16.37 8.56
N ILE A 415 11.58 -17.13 9.59
CA ILE A 415 12.22 -17.06 10.92
C ILE A 415 13.72 -17.30 10.82
N GLU A 416 14.13 -18.28 10.03
CA GLU A 416 15.54 -18.64 9.84
C GLU A 416 16.34 -17.48 9.21
N ALA A 417 15.79 -16.83 8.18
CA ALA A 417 16.42 -15.68 7.55
C ALA A 417 16.44 -14.47 8.52
N PHE A 418 15.36 -14.28 9.27
CA PHE A 418 15.23 -13.19 10.24
C PHE A 418 16.28 -13.30 11.35
N GLU A 419 16.40 -14.48 12.00
CA GLU A 419 17.37 -14.72 13.06
C GLU A 419 18.82 -14.75 12.58
N HIS A 420 19.04 -15.07 11.30
CA HIS A 420 20.38 -15.04 10.69
C HIS A 420 20.84 -13.60 10.42
N ILE A 421 19.93 -12.72 9.99
CA ILE A 421 20.28 -11.35 9.56
C ILE A 421 20.30 -10.40 10.77
N TYR A 422 19.32 -10.53 11.67
CA TYR A 422 19.11 -9.60 12.78
C TYR A 422 19.46 -10.25 14.12
N PRO A 423 20.04 -9.51 15.09
CA PRO A 423 20.35 -10.03 16.42
C PRO A 423 19.08 -10.13 17.29
N VAL A 424 18.11 -10.90 16.81
CA VAL A 424 16.80 -11.12 17.43
C VAL A 424 16.43 -12.58 17.34
N ARG A 425 15.75 -13.14 18.34
CA ARG A 425 15.24 -14.51 18.36
C ARG A 425 13.72 -14.52 18.43
N VAL A 426 13.07 -15.33 17.61
CA VAL A 426 11.62 -15.55 17.64
C VAL A 426 11.30 -16.58 18.72
N ARG A 427 10.70 -16.15 19.83
CA ARG A 427 10.31 -17.03 20.95
C ARG A 427 8.93 -17.66 20.72
N ARG A 428 8.05 -16.94 20.03
CA ARG A 428 6.71 -17.43 19.70
C ARG A 428 6.20 -16.80 18.40
N TYR A 429 5.60 -17.62 17.56
CA TYR A 429 4.84 -17.21 16.40
C TYR A 429 3.67 -18.19 16.22
N SER A 430 2.48 -17.80 16.66
CA SER A 430 1.32 -18.66 16.72
C SER A 430 0.02 -17.89 16.57
N LEU A 431 -1.08 -18.58 16.25
CA LEU A 431 -2.40 -17.99 16.31
C LEU A 431 -2.79 -17.62 17.76
N ARG A 432 -3.44 -16.47 17.94
CA ARG A 432 -4.07 -16.01 19.17
C ARG A 432 -5.48 -16.59 19.24
N ARG A 433 -5.57 -17.85 19.59
CA ARG A 433 -6.83 -18.60 19.58
C ARG A 433 -7.88 -17.93 20.47
N GLY A 434 -9.11 -17.84 19.95
CA GLY A 434 -10.23 -17.24 20.65
C GLY A 434 -10.33 -15.72 20.50
N SER A 435 -9.50 -15.08 19.68
CA SER A 435 -9.55 -13.62 19.49
C SER A 435 -10.54 -13.14 18.44
N GLY A 436 -11.02 -14.01 17.54
CA GLY A 436 -12.10 -13.68 16.60
C GLY A 436 -13.45 -13.51 17.29
N GLY A 437 -14.26 -12.53 16.84
CA GLY A 437 -15.60 -12.26 17.34
C GLY A 437 -16.57 -13.43 17.07
N HIS A 438 -17.49 -13.69 18.00
CA HIS A 438 -18.50 -14.74 17.87
C HIS A 438 -19.67 -14.27 17.00
N GLY A 439 -20.34 -15.21 16.36
CA GLY A 439 -21.52 -15.04 15.51
C GLY A 439 -21.88 -16.36 14.85
N LYS A 440 -22.84 -16.36 13.93
CA LYS A 440 -23.12 -17.50 13.07
C LYS A 440 -21.86 -17.94 12.31
N HIS A 441 -21.10 -16.97 11.84
CA HIS A 441 -19.77 -17.15 11.32
C HIS A 441 -18.79 -16.38 12.20
N ARG A 442 -17.73 -17.06 12.61
CA ARG A 442 -16.74 -16.51 13.54
C ARG A 442 -15.69 -15.68 12.81
N GLY A 443 -15.29 -14.55 13.37
CA GLY A 443 -14.12 -13.82 12.95
C GLY A 443 -12.84 -14.64 13.07
N GLY A 444 -11.86 -14.38 12.20
CA GLY A 444 -10.53 -15.02 12.24
C GLY A 444 -9.74 -14.62 13.48
N ASP A 445 -8.87 -15.51 13.94
CA ASP A 445 -7.97 -15.24 15.06
C ASP A 445 -6.76 -14.39 14.63
N GLY A 446 -6.29 -13.53 15.52
CA GLY A 446 -5.04 -12.81 15.40
C GLY A 446 -3.80 -13.68 15.61
N ILE A 447 -2.65 -13.03 15.76
CA ILE A 447 -1.33 -13.64 15.95
C ILE A 447 -0.74 -13.23 17.31
N VAL A 448 0.01 -14.14 17.93
CA VAL A 448 0.97 -13.87 18.99
C VAL A 448 2.38 -13.95 18.39
N ARG A 449 3.11 -12.84 18.40
CA ARG A 449 4.53 -12.77 18.00
C ARG A 449 5.35 -12.29 19.18
N GLU A 450 6.33 -13.12 19.60
CA GLU A 450 7.24 -12.79 20.71
C GLU A 450 8.68 -12.83 20.20
N LEU A 451 9.37 -11.70 20.34
CA LEU A 451 10.74 -11.47 19.90
C LEU A 451 11.63 -11.20 21.12
N GLU A 452 12.79 -11.85 21.18
CA GLU A 452 13.85 -11.58 22.15
C GLU A 452 14.99 -10.85 21.46
N PHE A 453 15.43 -9.74 22.00
CA PHE A 453 16.52 -8.94 21.49
C PHE A 453 17.85 -9.41 22.11
N LEU A 454 18.82 -9.74 21.24
CA LEU A 454 20.13 -10.24 21.67
C LEU A 454 21.18 -9.12 21.83
N THR A 455 20.87 -7.93 21.33
CA THR A 455 21.67 -6.70 21.47
C THR A 455 20.77 -5.54 21.84
N ALA A 456 21.35 -4.43 22.29
CA ALA A 456 20.62 -3.18 22.48
C ALA A 456 20.01 -2.72 21.14
N ALA A 457 18.76 -2.25 21.19
CA ALA A 457 18.04 -1.78 20.02
C ALA A 457 17.04 -0.70 20.38
N GLU A 458 16.85 0.26 19.49
CA GLU A 458 15.69 1.14 19.51
C GLU A 458 14.53 0.46 18.81
N PHE A 459 13.35 0.48 19.42
CA PHE A 459 12.15 -0.17 18.92
C PHE A 459 10.98 0.81 18.87
N THR A 460 10.19 0.75 17.79
CA THR A 460 8.93 1.49 17.67
C THR A 460 7.79 0.52 17.31
N LEU A 461 6.66 0.68 18.00
CA LEU A 461 5.38 0.04 17.69
C LEU A 461 4.42 1.12 17.20
N LEU A 462 3.84 0.90 16.01
CA LEU A 462 2.72 1.66 15.49
C LEU A 462 1.57 0.68 15.22
N ALA A 463 0.61 0.64 16.11
CA ALA A 463 -0.56 -0.23 16.02
C ALA A 463 -1.79 0.49 16.54
N ASP A 464 -2.93 0.10 16.03
CA ASP A 464 -4.26 0.59 16.40
C ASP A 464 -5.13 -0.57 16.90
N ARG A 465 -6.42 -0.35 17.14
CA ARG A 465 -7.34 -1.37 17.66
C ARG A 465 -6.94 -1.87 19.06
N ARG A 466 -6.47 -0.98 19.92
CA ARG A 466 -6.16 -1.27 21.32
C ARG A 466 -7.30 -0.92 22.27
N GLU A 467 -8.11 0.07 21.89
CA GLU A 467 -9.25 0.55 22.67
C GLU A 467 -10.56 -0.09 22.21
N ARG A 468 -10.74 -0.30 20.90
CA ARG A 468 -11.95 -0.88 20.31
C ARG A 468 -11.60 -1.99 19.34
N GLY A 469 -12.23 -3.15 19.50
CA GLY A 469 -12.08 -4.28 18.60
C GLY A 469 -12.69 -4.03 17.21
N PRO A 470 -12.30 -4.80 16.20
CA PRO A 470 -12.92 -4.77 14.89
C PRO A 470 -14.41 -5.15 14.98
N TYR A 471 -15.28 -4.33 14.41
CA TYR A 471 -16.74 -4.52 14.55
C TYR A 471 -17.24 -5.80 13.88
N GLY A 472 -18.22 -6.47 14.55
CA GLY A 472 -19.04 -7.51 13.95
C GLY A 472 -20.17 -6.94 13.12
N LEU A 473 -20.80 -7.75 12.27
CA LEU A 473 -21.98 -7.39 11.48
C LEU A 473 -23.17 -8.31 11.78
N SER A 474 -24.37 -7.83 11.48
CA SER A 474 -25.63 -8.58 11.61
C SER A 474 -25.89 -9.13 13.02
N GLY A 475 -25.47 -8.40 14.06
CA GLY A 475 -25.68 -8.77 15.47
C GLY A 475 -24.55 -9.58 16.09
N ALA A 476 -23.50 -9.92 15.33
CA ALA A 476 -22.35 -10.66 15.84
C ALA A 476 -21.40 -9.78 16.67
N GLU A 477 -20.53 -10.42 17.44
CA GLU A 477 -19.56 -9.76 18.33
C GLU A 477 -18.37 -9.18 17.56
N ALA A 478 -17.78 -8.14 18.15
CA ALA A 478 -16.50 -7.60 17.71
C ALA A 478 -15.35 -8.60 17.99
N GLY A 479 -14.30 -8.53 17.19
CA GLY A 479 -13.03 -9.21 17.51
C GLY A 479 -12.36 -8.59 18.74
N GLN A 480 -11.50 -9.37 19.42
CA GLN A 480 -10.70 -8.86 20.53
C GLN A 480 -9.70 -7.81 20.07
N THR A 481 -9.47 -6.80 20.90
CA THR A 481 -8.43 -5.78 20.69
C THR A 481 -7.04 -6.38 20.70
N GLY A 482 -6.08 -5.70 20.06
CA GLY A 482 -4.67 -6.05 20.15
C GLY A 482 -4.05 -5.71 21.51
N ALA A 483 -2.90 -6.32 21.83
CA ALA A 483 -2.11 -6.03 23.03
C ALA A 483 -0.61 -6.07 22.74
N ALA A 484 0.19 -5.39 23.55
CA ALA A 484 1.64 -5.50 23.48
C ALA A 484 2.26 -5.40 24.88
N GLN A 485 3.36 -6.13 25.11
CA GLN A 485 4.06 -6.20 26.37
C GLN A 485 5.57 -6.23 26.16
N ARG A 486 6.31 -5.52 27.01
CA ARG A 486 7.75 -5.72 27.21
C ARG A 486 7.96 -6.60 28.43
N ILE A 487 8.81 -7.62 28.29
CA ILE A 487 9.18 -8.56 29.36
C ILE A 487 10.69 -8.44 29.57
N ARG A 488 11.11 -8.00 30.77
CA ARG A 488 12.51 -7.89 31.20
C ARG A 488 12.71 -8.70 32.46
N GLY A 489 13.39 -9.83 32.35
CA GLY A 489 13.51 -10.78 33.48
C GLY A 489 12.12 -11.27 33.93
N ARG A 490 11.71 -10.92 35.15
CA ARG A 490 10.40 -11.25 35.73
C ARG A 490 9.37 -10.12 35.58
N GLN A 491 9.80 -8.96 35.13
CA GLN A 491 8.93 -7.79 35.02
C GLN A 491 8.24 -7.79 33.66
N THR A 492 6.93 -7.60 33.69
CA THR A 492 6.11 -7.43 32.46
C THR A 492 5.42 -6.07 32.52
N VAL A 493 5.54 -5.30 31.45
CA VAL A 493 4.93 -3.97 31.31
C VAL A 493 4.06 -3.97 30.06
N THR A 494 2.79 -3.60 30.21
CA THR A 494 1.88 -3.40 29.09
C THR A 494 2.26 -2.12 28.33
N LEU A 495 2.25 -2.20 27.01
CA LEU A 495 2.65 -1.10 26.13
C LEU A 495 1.42 -0.52 25.42
N PRO A 496 1.35 0.81 25.23
CA PRO A 496 0.36 1.42 24.36
C PRO A 496 0.60 1.02 22.89
N GLY A 497 -0.43 1.19 22.05
CA GLY A 497 -0.36 0.89 20.62
C GLY A 497 0.67 1.70 19.86
N ARG A 498 0.98 2.91 20.35
CA ARG A 498 2.01 3.79 19.79
C ARG A 498 3.07 4.01 20.87
N THR A 499 4.23 3.39 20.69
CA THR A 499 5.30 3.45 21.70
C THR A 499 6.68 3.34 21.08
N ARG A 500 7.66 4.01 21.68
CA ARG A 500 9.09 3.91 21.39
C ARG A 500 9.82 3.46 22.64
N LEU A 501 10.75 2.53 22.50
CA LEU A 501 11.48 1.92 23.59
C LEU A 501 12.96 1.78 23.26
N GLU A 502 13.79 1.92 24.27
CA GLU A 502 15.15 1.40 24.28
C GLU A 502 15.13 0.00 24.90
N LEU A 503 15.61 -0.97 24.13
CA LEU A 503 15.68 -2.38 24.52
C LEU A 503 17.10 -2.77 24.87
N GLU A 504 17.23 -3.62 25.88
CA GLU A 504 18.49 -4.21 26.32
C GLU A 504 18.58 -5.68 25.88
N PRO A 505 19.79 -6.27 25.80
CA PRO A 505 19.95 -7.69 25.56
C PRO A 505 19.14 -8.54 26.55
N GLY A 506 18.33 -9.47 26.02
CA GLY A 506 17.43 -10.33 26.80
C GLY A 506 16.01 -9.75 26.98
N ASP A 507 15.74 -8.51 26.61
CA ASP A 507 14.36 -8.00 26.56
C ASP A 507 13.52 -8.78 25.55
N ARG A 508 12.28 -9.07 25.92
CA ARG A 508 11.30 -9.69 25.03
C ARG A 508 10.13 -8.75 24.79
N LEU A 509 9.70 -8.70 23.55
CA LEU A 509 8.48 -8.01 23.13
C LEU A 509 7.47 -9.05 22.69
N ARG A 510 6.30 -9.04 23.33
CA ARG A 510 5.15 -9.86 22.94
C ARG A 510 4.07 -8.98 22.36
N ILE A 511 3.69 -9.25 21.11
CA ILE A 511 2.66 -8.53 20.36
C ILE A 511 1.54 -9.50 20.06
N GLU A 512 0.33 -9.12 20.41
CA GLU A 512 -0.91 -9.84 20.14
C GLU A 512 -1.76 -8.99 19.21
N THR A 513 -2.00 -9.48 17.99
CA THR A 513 -2.80 -8.73 17.02
C THR A 513 -4.29 -8.97 17.24
N PRO A 514 -5.17 -8.05 16.78
CA PRO A 514 -6.61 -8.20 16.91
C PRO A 514 -7.15 -9.40 16.12
N GLY A 515 -8.25 -9.97 16.61
CA GLY A 515 -9.08 -10.85 15.80
C GLY A 515 -9.99 -10.06 14.85
N GLY A 516 -10.62 -10.71 13.89
CA GLY A 516 -11.66 -10.14 13.05
C GLY A 516 -13.03 -10.14 13.73
N GLY A 517 -13.97 -9.29 13.29
CA GLY A 517 -15.36 -9.29 13.74
C GLY A 517 -16.12 -10.53 13.25
N GLY A 518 -17.12 -10.97 14.04
CA GLY A 518 -18.05 -12.03 13.67
C GLY A 518 -19.14 -11.56 12.71
N TRP A 519 -19.93 -12.49 12.16
CA TRP A 519 -21.07 -12.19 11.29
C TRP A 519 -22.29 -13.04 11.67
N GLY A 520 -23.49 -12.42 11.86
CA GLY A 520 -24.80 -13.07 12.08
C GLY A 520 -25.06 -13.59 13.48
#